data_6a977b2b192eab529d548b74c9927d7c
#
_entry.id   6a977b2b192eab529d548b74c9927d7c
#
_cell.length_a   1.000
_cell.length_b   1.000
_cell.length_c   1.000
_cell.angle_alpha   90.00
_cell.angle_beta   90.00
_cell.angle_gamma   90.00
#
_symmetry.space_group_name_H-M   'P 1'
#
loop_
_entity.id
_entity.type
_entity.pdbx_description
1 polymer ?
#
loop_
_entity_poly.entity_id
_entity_poly.type
_entity_poly.pdbx_seq_one_letter_code
_entity_poly.pdbx_strand_id
1 'polypeptide(L)'
;MYSIWVESSLNQLSDIKEIIKILSLEEGKEYFDPHVTLVTNLKTEPSAMSVFNKIPKKRFDITFDTIQEGTTYFQRLFLTSTDNTNFQNSIIDIEGWPSLWIPHLSLYYGNELPKSYPSKNFDNLIPATVTFDTLVLSETGPIVSEWKEITTLFLD
;
A
#
# COMPACT_ATOMS: atom_id res chain seq x y z
N MET A 1 -2.82 -2.17 16.81
CA MET A 1 -3.44 -2.83 15.65
C MET A 1 -2.34 -3.27 14.68
N TYR A 2 -2.60 -4.28 13.85
CA TYR A 2 -1.58 -4.81 12.96
C TYR A 2 -2.10 -4.80 11.52
N SER A 3 -1.18 -4.57 10.59
CA SER A 3 -1.43 -4.59 9.15
C SER A 3 -0.35 -5.40 8.44
N ILE A 4 -0.72 -5.98 7.33
CA ILE A 4 0.19 -6.70 6.44
C ILE A 4 0.16 -6.00 5.10
N TRP A 5 1.34 -5.66 4.59
CA TRP A 5 1.47 -5.02 3.29
C TRP A 5 2.61 -5.61 2.47
N VAL A 6 2.67 -5.25 1.23
CA VAL A 6 3.77 -5.59 0.33
C VAL A 6 4.50 -4.34 -0.12
N GLU A 7 5.79 -4.49 -0.31
CA GLU A 7 6.72 -3.49 -0.81
C GLU A 7 7.52 -4.04 -1.98
N SER A 8 8.16 -3.15 -2.70
CA SER A 8 9.13 -3.51 -3.74
C SER A 8 10.53 -3.09 -3.31
N SER A 9 11.46 -4.05 -3.25
CA SER A 9 12.89 -3.78 -3.07
C SER A 9 13.56 -3.30 -4.35
N LEU A 10 12.88 -3.45 -5.50
CA LEU A 10 13.34 -2.99 -6.79
C LEU A 10 13.15 -1.47 -6.91
N ASN A 11 14.01 -0.82 -7.69
CA ASN A 11 13.97 0.64 -7.88
C ASN A 11 12.83 1.09 -8.84
N GLN A 12 11.64 0.52 -8.66
CA GLN A 12 10.45 0.81 -9.47
C GLN A 12 9.54 1.88 -8.86
N LEU A 13 9.71 2.15 -7.57
CA LEU A 13 8.86 3.06 -6.78
C LEU A 13 9.53 4.41 -6.45
N SER A 14 10.71 4.69 -7.02
CA SER A 14 11.46 5.91 -6.70
C SER A 14 10.69 7.21 -7.01
N ASP A 15 10.02 7.28 -8.16
CA ASP A 15 9.22 8.45 -8.54
C ASP A 15 7.99 8.59 -7.65
N ILE A 16 7.35 7.48 -7.31
CA ILE A 16 6.20 7.45 -6.40
C ILE A 16 6.62 7.89 -5.00
N LYS A 17 7.74 7.39 -4.50
CA LYS A 17 8.29 7.79 -3.19
C LYS A 17 8.57 9.29 -3.13
N GLU A 18 9.13 9.86 -4.19
CA GLU A 18 9.38 11.30 -4.26
C GLU A 18 8.08 12.12 -4.24
N ILE A 19 7.04 11.67 -4.93
CA ILE A 19 5.72 12.32 -4.90
C ILE A 19 5.10 12.24 -3.50
N ILE A 20 5.13 11.08 -2.84
CA ILE A 20 4.65 10.93 -1.46
C ILE A 20 5.35 11.93 -0.54
N LYS A 21 6.67 12.02 -0.65
CA LYS A 21 7.48 12.95 0.13
C LYS A 21 7.11 14.41 -0.11
N ILE A 22 7.02 14.82 -1.38
CA ILE A 22 6.68 16.21 -1.75
C ILE A 22 5.30 16.58 -1.21
N LEU A 23 4.28 15.77 -1.47
CA LEU A 23 2.91 16.05 -1.02
C LEU A 23 2.80 16.10 0.51
N SER A 24 3.48 15.20 1.21
CA SER A 24 3.45 15.17 2.67
C SER A 24 4.16 16.39 3.28
N LEU A 25 5.35 16.72 2.83
CA LEU A 25 6.14 17.84 3.36
C LEU A 25 5.50 19.19 3.08
N GLU A 26 4.87 19.39 1.92
CA GLU A 26 4.12 20.62 1.60
C GLU A 26 2.97 20.89 2.57
N GLU A 27 2.37 19.83 3.12
CA GLU A 27 1.30 19.91 4.11
C GLU A 27 1.80 19.81 5.57
N GLY A 28 3.11 19.84 5.78
CA GLY A 28 3.72 19.76 7.11
C GLY A 28 3.54 18.40 7.78
N LYS A 29 3.44 17.34 6.99
CA LYS A 29 3.21 15.98 7.49
C LYS A 29 4.42 15.09 7.30
N GLU A 30 4.44 14.02 8.07
CA GLU A 30 5.38 12.93 7.86
C GLU A 30 5.06 12.18 6.57
N TYR A 31 6.09 11.73 5.89
CA TYR A 31 5.93 10.87 4.72
C TYR A 31 6.18 9.40 5.07
N PHE A 32 5.71 8.53 4.24
CA PHE A 32 5.78 7.07 4.40
C PHE A 32 6.37 6.42 3.16
N ASP A 33 6.86 5.20 3.31
CA ASP A 33 7.35 4.42 2.19
C ASP A 33 6.18 3.82 1.38
N PRO A 34 6.29 3.77 0.04
CA PRO A 34 5.23 3.24 -0.80
C PRO A 34 5.01 1.75 -0.55
N HIS A 35 3.75 1.39 -0.29
CA HIS A 35 3.34 0.01 -0.04
C HIS A 35 1.89 -0.22 -0.46
N VAL A 36 1.52 -1.49 -0.60
CA VAL A 36 0.14 -1.90 -0.84
C VAL A 36 -0.33 -2.76 0.32
N THR A 37 -1.33 -2.28 1.05
CA THR A 37 -1.90 -3.01 2.18
C THR A 37 -2.73 -4.19 1.70
N LEU A 38 -2.42 -5.38 2.18
CA LEU A 38 -3.17 -6.60 1.92
C LEU A 38 -4.26 -6.82 2.96
N VAL A 39 -3.91 -6.73 4.23
CA VAL A 39 -4.82 -6.92 5.36
C VAL A 39 -4.55 -5.87 6.42
N THR A 40 -5.61 -5.33 7.01
CA THR A 40 -5.51 -4.36 8.11
C THR A 40 -6.48 -4.70 9.24
N ASN A 41 -6.41 -3.94 10.33
CA ASN A 41 -7.30 -4.09 11.50
C ASN A 41 -7.16 -5.43 12.24
N LEU A 42 -6.04 -6.12 12.11
CA LEU A 42 -5.74 -7.28 12.90
C LEU A 42 -5.44 -6.85 14.35
N LYS A 43 -6.11 -7.49 15.30
CA LYS A 43 -6.17 -6.97 16.68
C LYS A 43 -5.02 -7.42 17.56
N THR A 44 -4.45 -8.58 17.29
CA THR A 44 -3.37 -9.15 18.10
C THR A 44 -2.22 -9.61 17.20
N GLU A 45 -1.02 -9.57 17.72
CA GLU A 45 0.16 -10.05 17.00
C GLU A 45 0.07 -11.54 16.63
N PRO A 46 -0.38 -12.46 17.52
CA PRO A 46 -0.54 -13.87 17.14
C PRO A 46 -1.54 -14.08 16.00
N SER A 47 -2.65 -13.35 15.98
CA SER A 47 -3.63 -13.39 14.90
C SER A 47 -3.03 -12.88 13.60
N ALA A 48 -2.32 -11.77 13.66
CA ALA A 48 -1.65 -11.16 12.51
C ALA A 48 -0.55 -12.08 11.95
N MET A 49 0.24 -12.70 12.81
CA MET A 49 1.26 -13.67 12.42
C MET A 49 0.65 -14.92 11.76
N SER A 50 -0.50 -15.37 12.24
CA SER A 50 -1.24 -16.50 11.63
C SER A 50 -1.66 -16.15 10.20
N VAL A 51 -2.20 -14.96 9.96
CA VAL A 51 -2.57 -14.49 8.62
C VAL A 51 -1.33 -14.32 7.74
N PHE A 52 -0.28 -13.68 8.26
CA PHE A 52 0.99 -13.48 7.57
C PHE A 52 1.59 -14.79 7.03
N ASN A 53 1.55 -15.83 7.84
CA ASN A 53 2.08 -17.15 7.47
C ASN A 53 1.26 -17.85 6.37
N LYS A 54 0.00 -17.50 6.20
CA LYS A 54 -0.90 -18.08 5.19
C LYS A 54 -0.76 -17.39 3.82
N ILE A 55 -0.22 -16.18 3.76
CA ILE A 55 -0.04 -15.45 2.50
C ILE A 55 0.98 -16.20 1.62
N PRO A 56 0.68 -16.41 0.32
CA PRO A 56 1.62 -17.05 -0.60
C PRO A 56 2.96 -16.32 -0.67
N LYS A 57 4.06 -17.07 -0.57
CA LYS A 57 5.43 -16.53 -0.52
C LYS A 57 6.02 -16.36 -1.94
N LYS A 58 5.23 -15.79 -2.83
CA LYS A 58 5.57 -15.64 -4.24
C LYS A 58 5.41 -14.17 -4.64
N ARG A 59 6.42 -13.61 -5.32
CA ARG A 59 6.34 -12.26 -5.87
C ARG A 59 5.26 -12.15 -6.93
N PHE A 60 4.72 -10.96 -7.10
CA PHE A 60 3.67 -10.68 -8.07
C PHE A 60 3.76 -9.24 -8.56
N ASP A 61 3.17 -9.00 -9.73
CA ASP A 61 3.10 -7.68 -10.34
C ASP A 61 1.70 -7.08 -10.20
N ILE A 62 1.67 -5.78 -9.99
CA ILE A 62 0.45 -4.97 -10.12
C ILE A 62 0.73 -3.86 -11.13
N THR A 63 -0.16 -3.69 -12.10
CA THR A 63 -0.13 -2.55 -13.01
C THR A 63 -1.12 -1.51 -12.51
N PHE A 64 -0.61 -0.39 -12.05
CA PHE A 64 -1.41 0.77 -11.64
C PHE A 64 -1.72 1.62 -12.86
N ASP A 65 -2.98 1.87 -13.14
CA ASP A 65 -3.46 2.58 -14.32
C ASP A 65 -4.41 3.74 -14.00
N THR A 66 -4.75 3.93 -12.74
CA THR A 66 -5.72 4.92 -12.28
C THR A 66 -5.21 5.67 -11.06
N ILE A 67 -5.37 7.00 -11.07
CA ILE A 67 -5.21 7.86 -9.89
C ILE A 67 -6.60 8.15 -9.35
N GLN A 68 -6.81 7.89 -8.07
CA GLN A 68 -8.12 8.01 -7.44
C GLN A 68 -8.06 8.87 -6.17
N GLU A 69 -9.07 9.72 -6.03
CA GLU A 69 -9.38 10.43 -4.80
C GLU A 69 -10.27 9.56 -3.91
N GLY A 70 -9.95 9.49 -2.63
CA GLY A 70 -10.69 8.71 -1.65
C GLY A 70 -11.34 9.58 -0.59
N THR A 71 -11.99 8.93 0.37
CA THR A 71 -12.80 9.60 1.41
C THR A 71 -12.27 9.39 2.83
N THR A 72 -11.29 8.51 3.01
CA THR A 72 -10.70 8.22 4.33
C THR A 72 -9.30 8.79 4.45
N TYR A 73 -8.82 8.94 5.69
CA TYR A 73 -7.49 9.51 5.97
C TYR A 73 -6.36 8.76 5.25
N PHE A 74 -6.31 7.43 5.34
CA PHE A 74 -5.25 6.59 4.77
C PHE A 74 -5.47 6.22 3.29
N GLN A 75 -6.61 6.62 2.71
CA GLN A 75 -6.94 6.45 1.30
C GLN A 75 -7.44 7.78 0.73
N ARG A 76 -6.66 8.85 0.88
CA ARG A 76 -7.07 10.17 0.41
C ARG A 76 -6.73 10.41 -1.05
N LEU A 77 -5.54 10.00 -1.46
CA LEU A 77 -5.08 10.02 -2.84
C LEU A 77 -4.23 8.80 -3.09
N PHE A 78 -4.55 8.02 -4.10
CA PHE A 78 -3.87 6.73 -4.32
C PHE A 78 -3.90 6.28 -5.78
N LEU A 79 -2.94 5.43 -6.12
CA LEU A 79 -2.94 4.68 -7.36
C LEU A 79 -3.71 3.38 -7.15
N THR A 80 -4.45 2.96 -8.17
CA THR A 80 -5.16 1.69 -8.18
C THR A 80 -5.09 1.03 -9.55
N SER A 81 -5.56 -0.20 -9.63
CA SER A 81 -5.56 -1.01 -10.85
C SER A 81 -6.98 -1.41 -11.22
N THR A 82 -7.32 -1.31 -12.50
CA THR A 82 -8.60 -1.78 -13.03
C THR A 82 -8.62 -3.28 -13.32
N ASP A 83 -7.44 -3.91 -13.48
CA ASP A 83 -7.29 -5.36 -13.68
C ASP A 83 -6.51 -6.01 -12.53
N ASN A 84 -7.24 -6.62 -11.60
CA ASN A 84 -6.69 -7.30 -10.41
C ASN A 84 -6.80 -8.82 -10.49
N THR A 85 -7.27 -9.37 -11.60
CA THR A 85 -7.68 -10.78 -11.70
C THR A 85 -6.54 -11.74 -11.31
N ASN A 86 -5.34 -11.49 -11.79
CA ASN A 86 -4.20 -12.37 -11.52
C ASN A 86 -3.77 -12.36 -10.05
N PHE A 87 -3.81 -11.20 -9.41
CA PHE A 87 -3.47 -11.09 -7.99
C PHE A 87 -4.57 -11.69 -7.10
N GLN A 88 -5.83 -11.38 -7.38
CA GLN A 88 -6.96 -11.94 -6.65
C GLN A 88 -6.95 -13.47 -6.68
N ASN A 89 -6.67 -14.06 -7.84
CA ASN A 89 -6.59 -15.52 -7.98
C ASN A 89 -5.46 -16.14 -7.16
N SER A 90 -4.39 -15.39 -6.88
CA SER A 90 -3.25 -15.90 -6.09
C SER A 90 -3.47 -15.88 -4.59
N ILE A 91 -4.45 -15.10 -4.08
CA ILE A 91 -4.73 -14.94 -2.65
C ILE A 91 -6.15 -15.32 -2.23
N ILE A 92 -7.02 -15.70 -3.15
CA ILE A 92 -8.42 -16.10 -2.88
C ILE A 92 -8.55 -17.25 -1.89
N ASP A 93 -7.56 -18.14 -1.82
CA ASP A 93 -7.60 -19.30 -0.92
C ASP A 93 -7.27 -18.99 0.55
N ILE A 94 -7.06 -17.73 0.90
CA ILE A 94 -6.82 -17.34 2.29
C ILE A 94 -8.16 -17.12 2.99
N GLU A 95 -8.48 -18.00 3.92
CA GLU A 95 -9.66 -17.88 4.76
C GLU A 95 -9.73 -16.52 5.45
N GLY A 96 -10.86 -15.81 5.29
CA GLY A 96 -11.06 -14.47 5.84
C GLY A 96 -10.57 -13.33 4.96
N TRP A 97 -10.06 -13.61 3.76
CA TRP A 97 -9.71 -12.56 2.81
C TRP A 97 -10.97 -11.84 2.29
N PRO A 98 -10.96 -10.50 2.18
CA PRO A 98 -12.12 -9.79 1.65
C PRO A 98 -12.36 -10.19 0.20
N SER A 99 -13.61 -10.54 -0.13
CA SER A 99 -14.01 -10.96 -1.48
C SER A 99 -13.88 -9.86 -2.54
N LEU A 100 -13.73 -8.60 -2.13
CA LEU A 100 -13.55 -7.44 -2.98
C LEU A 100 -12.31 -6.66 -2.50
N TRP A 101 -11.13 -7.24 -2.68
CA TRP A 101 -9.90 -6.51 -2.44
C TRP A 101 -9.47 -5.76 -3.71
N ILE A 102 -9.26 -4.46 -3.60
CA ILE A 102 -8.75 -3.61 -4.67
C ILE A 102 -7.40 -3.06 -4.22
N PRO A 103 -6.32 -3.25 -4.99
CA PRO A 103 -5.02 -2.71 -4.62
C PRO A 103 -5.06 -1.18 -4.63
N HIS A 104 -4.52 -0.58 -3.58
CA HIS A 104 -4.28 0.85 -3.55
C HIS A 104 -2.87 1.11 -3.03
N LEU A 105 -2.16 1.95 -3.75
CA LEU A 105 -0.86 2.47 -3.36
C LEU A 105 -1.04 3.94 -3.03
N SER A 106 -1.04 4.26 -1.74
CA SER A 106 -1.31 5.61 -1.27
C SER A 106 -0.20 6.57 -1.67
N LEU A 107 -0.61 7.74 -2.17
CA LEU A 107 0.28 8.87 -2.46
C LEU A 107 0.25 9.93 -1.35
N TYR A 108 -0.85 9.98 -0.59
CA TYR A 108 -1.04 10.98 0.45
C TYR A 108 -2.06 10.52 1.50
N TYR A 109 -1.77 10.81 2.76
CA TYR A 109 -2.66 10.63 3.90
C TYR A 109 -3.17 11.97 4.41
N GLY A 110 -4.47 12.09 4.63
CA GLY A 110 -5.04 13.33 5.14
C GLY A 110 -6.56 13.32 5.22
N ASN A 111 -7.11 14.29 5.95
CA ASN A 111 -8.54 14.51 6.03
C ASN A 111 -9.10 15.19 4.77
N GLU A 112 -8.22 15.94 4.08
CA GLU A 112 -8.53 16.63 2.83
C GLU A 112 -7.43 16.33 1.81
N LEU A 113 -7.69 16.59 0.53
CA LEU A 113 -6.68 16.49 -0.53
C LEU A 113 -5.55 17.52 -0.31
N PRO A 114 -4.32 17.22 -0.72
CA PRO A 114 -3.24 18.18 -0.66
C PRO A 114 -3.59 19.43 -1.49
N LYS A 115 -3.28 20.61 -0.97
CA LYS A 115 -3.62 21.88 -1.63
C LYS A 115 -2.99 22.02 -3.02
N SER A 116 -1.82 21.47 -3.20
CA SER A 116 -1.09 21.49 -4.48
C SER A 116 -1.59 20.48 -5.51
N TYR A 117 -2.39 19.50 -5.10
CA TYR A 117 -2.82 18.39 -5.97
C TYR A 117 -3.53 18.87 -7.25
N PRO A 118 -4.47 19.82 -7.21
CA PRO A 118 -5.19 20.21 -8.42
C PRO A 118 -4.28 20.84 -9.50
N SER A 119 -3.14 21.39 -9.12
CA SER A 119 -2.18 22.01 -10.05
C SER A 119 -1.04 21.09 -10.47
N LYS A 120 -0.93 19.88 -9.87
CA LYS A 120 0.08 18.88 -10.22
C LYS A 120 -0.48 17.87 -11.19
N ASN A 121 0.29 17.59 -12.22
CA ASN A 121 -0.04 16.52 -13.17
C ASN A 121 0.74 15.25 -12.79
N PHE A 122 0.01 14.21 -12.38
CA PHE A 122 0.55 12.89 -12.06
C PHE A 122 0.30 11.84 -13.16
N ASP A 123 -0.21 12.24 -14.31
CA ASP A 123 -0.53 11.30 -15.41
C ASP A 123 0.69 10.52 -15.89
N ASN A 124 1.89 11.09 -15.73
CA ASN A 124 3.15 10.40 -16.06
C ASN A 124 3.56 9.30 -15.06
N LEU A 125 2.90 9.19 -13.91
CA LEU A 125 3.09 8.08 -12.98
C LEU A 125 2.43 6.80 -13.46
N ILE A 126 1.46 6.88 -14.36
CA ILE A 126 0.66 5.76 -14.84
C ILE A 126 0.72 5.66 -16.37
N PRO A 127 0.62 4.43 -16.94
CA PRO A 127 0.60 3.15 -16.22
C PRO A 127 1.97 2.83 -15.61
N ALA A 128 1.97 2.15 -14.47
CA ALA A 128 3.18 1.68 -13.81
C ALA A 128 3.00 0.23 -13.36
N THR A 129 3.86 -0.65 -13.85
CA THR A 129 3.91 -2.04 -13.38
C THR A 129 4.97 -2.17 -12.31
N VAL A 130 4.57 -2.63 -11.14
CA VAL A 130 5.42 -2.78 -9.96
C VAL A 130 5.44 -4.23 -9.55
N THR A 131 6.64 -4.79 -9.39
CA THR A 131 6.87 -6.10 -8.82
C THR A 131 7.00 -5.98 -7.31
N PHE A 132 6.10 -6.62 -6.58
CA PHE A 132 6.13 -6.70 -5.13
C PHE A 132 6.84 -7.99 -4.71
N ASP A 133 7.92 -7.84 -3.95
CA ASP A 133 8.82 -8.92 -3.56
C ASP A 133 9.09 -8.98 -2.05
N THR A 134 8.45 -8.09 -1.28
CA THR A 134 8.67 -7.99 0.17
C THR A 134 7.32 -7.96 0.89
N LEU A 135 7.11 -8.89 1.81
CA LEU A 135 5.94 -8.95 2.66
C LEU A 135 6.30 -8.45 4.05
N VAL A 136 5.52 -7.53 4.58
CA VAL A 136 5.77 -6.88 5.87
C VAL A 136 4.57 -7.04 6.79
N LEU A 137 4.81 -7.44 8.02
CA LEU A 137 3.87 -7.34 9.14
C LEU A 137 4.29 -6.17 10.01
N SER A 138 3.39 -5.24 10.25
CA SER A 138 3.65 -4.04 11.05
C SER A 138 2.58 -3.81 12.11
N GLU A 139 3.01 -3.31 13.25
CA GLU A 139 2.13 -2.67 14.21
C GLU A 139 1.82 -1.26 13.71
N THR A 140 0.53 -0.94 13.58
CA THR A 140 0.06 0.30 12.97
C THR A 140 -0.93 1.02 13.88
N GLY A 141 -1.09 2.32 13.66
CA GLY A 141 -1.99 3.20 14.38
C GLY A 141 -2.22 4.49 13.61
N PRO A 142 -2.84 5.49 14.23
CA PRO A 142 -3.17 6.75 13.58
C PRO A 142 -1.95 7.63 13.25
N ILE A 143 -0.81 7.37 13.89
CA ILE A 143 0.41 8.18 13.74
C ILE A 143 1.45 7.33 12.99
N VAL A 144 1.82 7.78 11.79
CA VAL A 144 2.71 7.04 10.88
C VAL A 144 4.10 6.81 11.49
N SER A 145 4.68 7.80 12.18
CA SER A 145 6.00 7.67 12.81
C SER A 145 6.06 6.65 13.95
N GLU A 146 4.92 6.23 14.47
CA GLU A 146 4.82 5.20 15.51
C GLU A 146 4.67 3.79 14.94
N TRP A 147 4.55 3.65 13.62
CA TRP A 147 4.46 2.34 12.98
C TRP A 147 5.75 1.57 13.15
N LYS A 148 5.61 0.30 13.48
CA LYS A 148 6.75 -0.56 13.79
C LYS A 148 6.66 -1.87 13.02
N GLU A 149 7.65 -2.12 12.18
CA GLU A 149 7.80 -3.42 11.54
C GLU A 149 8.09 -4.51 12.59
N ILE A 150 7.29 -5.57 12.53
CA ILE A 150 7.43 -6.75 13.39
C ILE A 150 8.27 -7.81 12.69
N THR A 151 7.96 -8.07 11.43
CA THR A 151 8.70 -9.02 10.61
C THR A 151 8.57 -8.69 9.13
N THR A 152 9.60 -9.06 8.39
CA THR A 152 9.71 -8.86 6.95
C THR A 152 10.18 -10.15 6.30
N LEU A 153 9.60 -10.49 5.16
CA LEU A 153 9.94 -11.67 4.39
C LEU A 153 10.08 -11.33 2.91
N PHE A 154 11.17 -11.76 2.29
CA PHE A 154 11.31 -11.68 0.84
C PHE A 154 10.52 -12.80 0.16
N LEU A 155 9.83 -12.44 -0.91
CA LEU A 155 9.03 -13.35 -1.73
C LEU A 155 9.89 -13.91 -2.87
N ASP A 156 9.65 -15.16 -3.23
CA ASP A 156 10.39 -15.86 -4.30
C ASP A 156 9.89 -15.49 -5.70
#